data_3ba157b447be51f3d6ddbb67ef262300
#
_entry.id   3ba157b447be51f3d6ddbb67ef262300
#
_cell.length_a   1.000
_cell.length_b   1.000
_cell.length_c   1.000
_cell.angle_alpha   90.00
_cell.angle_beta   90.00
_cell.angle_gamma   90.00
#
_symmetry.space_group_name_H-M   'P 1'
#
loop_
_entity.id
_entity.type
_entity.pdbx_description
1 polymer ?
#
loop_
_entity_poly.entity_id
_entity_poly.type
_entity_poly.pdbx_seq_one_letter_code
_entity_poly.pdbx_strand_id
1 'polypeptide(L)' 'MNRRNIIETQPERTDLPLIVIPVIVESMIEPFAANFPLLHDIARIRMHCDFTLDTDTILERTKDAEAVIVIGFHIT' A
#
# COMPACT_ATOMS: atom_id res chain seq x y z
N MET A 1 -5.49 15.16 -15.33
CA MET A 1 -4.65 15.01 -14.97
C MET A 1 -4.42 13.86 -14.33
N ASN A 2 -3.78 13.28 -14.28
CA ASN A 2 -3.62 12.22 -13.74
C ASN A 2 -3.02 12.20 -12.51
N ARG A 3 -3.56 11.70 -11.57
CA ARG A 3 -3.05 11.73 -10.44
C ARG A 3 -2.70 10.39 -10.02
N ARG A 4 -1.64 10.14 -9.43
CA ARG A 4 -1.27 8.98 -9.00
C ARG A 4 -1.83 8.77 -7.68
N ASN A 5 -2.71 7.84 -7.49
CA ASN A 5 -3.27 7.46 -6.21
C ASN A 5 -2.54 6.26 -5.61
N ILE A 6 -1.50 5.81 -6.26
CA ILE A 6 -0.76 4.63 -5.81
C ILE A 6 0.71 4.95 -5.78
N ILE A 7 1.37 4.64 -4.69
CA ILE A 7 2.82 4.76 -4.56
C ILE A 7 3.37 3.36 -4.56
N GLU A 8 4.24 3.05 -5.51
CA GLU A 8 4.84 1.73 -5.60
C GLU A 8 6.34 1.82 -5.51
N THR A 9 6.96 0.90 -4.80
CA THR A 9 8.42 0.80 -4.75
C THR A 9 8.82 -0.43 -5.54
N GLN A 10 9.80 -0.28 -6.37
CA GLN A 10 10.44 -1.38 -7.08
C GLN A 10 9.47 -2.33 -7.77
N PRO A 11 8.55 -1.83 -8.58
CA PRO A 11 7.55 -2.70 -9.18
C PRO A 11 8.17 -3.75 -10.11
N GLU A 12 9.39 -3.52 -10.56
CA GLU A 12 10.04 -4.47 -11.45
C GLU A 12 10.68 -5.64 -10.70
N ARG A 13 10.77 -5.56 -9.37
CA ARG A 13 11.41 -6.61 -8.60
C ARG A 13 10.41 -7.69 -8.23
N THR A 14 10.04 -8.48 -9.20
CA THR A 14 9.04 -9.52 -8.98
C THR A 14 9.57 -10.65 -8.10
N ASP A 15 10.85 -10.64 -7.82
CA ASP A 15 11.43 -11.62 -6.91
C ASP A 15 11.19 -11.30 -5.45
N LEU A 16 10.71 -10.09 -5.14
CA LEU A 16 10.46 -9.72 -3.76
C LEU A 16 8.97 -9.88 -3.44
N PRO A 17 8.65 -10.19 -2.19
CA PRO A 17 7.23 -10.29 -1.81
C PRO A 17 6.53 -8.95 -1.93
N LEU A 18 5.26 -8.99 -2.26
CA LEU A 18 4.48 -7.77 -2.43
C LEU A 18 3.69 -7.50 -1.17
N ILE A 19 3.90 -6.31 -0.60
CA ILE A 19 3.13 -5.86 0.54
C ILE A 19 2.20 -4.78 0.05
N VAL A 20 0.91 -4.92 0.31
CA VAL A 20 -0.08 -3.95 -0.14
C VAL A 20 -0.66 -3.23 1.06
N ILE A 21 -0.74 -1.90 0.97
CA ILE A 21 -1.46 -1.09 1.91
C ILE A 21 -2.70 -0.63 1.15
N PRO A 22 -3.84 -1.28 1.36
CA PRO A 22 -4.99 -1.05 0.49
C PRO A 22 -5.70 0.28 0.72
N VAL A 23 -5.59 0.83 1.93
CA VAL A 23 -6.15 2.13 2.22
C VAL A 23 -5.27 2.78 3.28
N ILE A 24 -5.23 4.10 3.28
CA ILE A 24 -4.46 4.81 4.27
C ILE A 24 -5.07 6.20 4.40
N VAL A 25 -5.08 6.75 5.61
CA VAL A 25 -5.55 8.11 5.81
C VAL A 25 -4.43 9.06 5.38
N GLU A 26 -4.82 10.22 4.87
CA GLU A 26 -3.88 11.11 4.25
C GLU A 26 -2.73 11.51 5.18
N SER A 27 -2.99 11.69 6.45
CA SER A 27 -1.97 12.13 7.38
C SER A 27 -0.88 11.09 7.60
N MET A 28 -1.13 9.84 7.21
CA MET A 28 -0.15 8.78 7.41
C MET A 28 0.68 8.50 6.18
N ILE A 29 0.34 9.12 5.04
CA ILE A 29 1.03 8.80 3.79
C ILE A 29 2.50 9.13 3.86
N GLU A 30 2.84 10.35 4.27
CA GLU A 30 4.24 10.75 4.30
C GLU A 30 5.06 9.97 5.31
N PRO A 31 4.59 9.80 6.55
CA PRO A 31 5.39 9.03 7.50
C PRO A 31 5.65 7.60 7.04
N PHE A 32 4.65 6.98 6.38
CA PHE A 32 4.83 5.65 5.93
C PHE A 32 5.76 5.59 4.74
N ALA A 33 5.60 6.51 3.77
CA ALA A 33 6.47 6.53 2.62
C ALA A 33 7.91 6.79 3.02
N ALA A 34 8.13 7.56 4.06
CA ALA A 34 9.47 7.86 4.53
C ALA A 34 10.20 6.63 5.03
N ASN A 35 9.46 5.59 5.40
CA ASN A 35 10.08 4.37 5.89
C ASN A 35 10.26 3.31 4.81
N PHE A 36 9.78 3.55 3.59
CA PHE A 36 9.90 2.56 2.54
C PHE A 36 11.35 2.18 2.23
N PRO A 37 12.32 3.09 2.28
CA PRO A 37 13.69 2.69 2.00
C PRO A 37 14.22 1.62 2.96
N LEU A 38 13.66 1.52 4.16
CA LEU A 38 14.08 0.50 5.11
C LEU A 38 13.71 -0.90 4.62
N LEU A 39 12.74 -1.00 3.72
CA LEU A 39 12.28 -2.28 3.20
C LEU A 39 12.78 -2.55 1.79
N HIS A 40 13.71 -1.72 1.31
CA HIS A 40 14.11 -1.74 -0.09
C HIS A 40 14.58 -3.12 -0.55
N ASP A 41 15.31 -3.83 0.27
CA ASP A 41 15.83 -5.13 -0.11
C ASP A 41 14.98 -6.29 0.38
N ILE A 42 13.88 -6.00 1.03
CA ILE A 42 13.07 -7.02 1.67
C ILE A 42 11.76 -7.25 0.95
N ALA A 43 11.17 -6.19 0.43
CA ALA A 43 9.83 -6.31 -0.12
C ALA A 43 9.53 -5.20 -1.10
N ARG A 44 8.54 -5.45 -1.96
CA ARG A 44 7.95 -4.41 -2.78
C ARG A 44 6.74 -3.90 -2.04
N ILE A 45 6.41 -2.62 -2.19
CA ILE A 45 5.27 -2.03 -1.50
C ILE A 45 4.38 -1.35 -2.52
N ARG A 46 3.09 -1.58 -2.40
CA ARG A 46 2.09 -0.88 -3.19
C ARG A 46 1.13 -0.22 -2.21
N MET A 47 1.16 1.09 -2.10
CA MET A 47 0.31 1.81 -1.18
C MET A 47 -0.74 2.58 -1.95
N HIS A 48 -2.00 2.29 -1.69
CA HIS A 48 -3.11 2.99 -2.30
C HIS A 48 -3.43 4.20 -1.43
N CYS A 49 -3.26 5.38 -1.99
CA CYS A 49 -3.32 6.60 -1.22
C CYS A 49 -4.70 7.20 -1.12
N ASP A 50 -5.67 6.66 -1.81
CA ASP A 50 -7.04 7.11 -1.67
C ASP A 50 -7.75 6.31 -0.59
N PHE A 51 -8.59 6.94 0.17
CA PHE A 51 -9.26 6.29 1.27
C PHE A 51 -10.56 5.68 0.79
N THR A 52 -10.84 4.46 1.16
CA THR A 52 -12.10 3.82 0.86
C THR A 52 -12.42 2.82 1.95
N LEU A 53 -13.70 2.62 2.21
CA LEU A 53 -14.14 1.58 3.11
C LEU A 53 -14.93 0.50 2.35
N ASP A 54 -14.90 0.56 1.02
CA ASP A 54 -15.63 -0.41 0.20
C ASP A 54 -14.91 -1.76 0.25
N THR A 55 -15.57 -2.76 0.78
CA THR A 55 -14.97 -4.07 0.98
C THR A 55 -14.49 -4.70 -0.32
N ASP A 56 -15.29 -4.58 -1.38
CA ASP A 56 -14.91 -5.19 -2.65
C ASP A 56 -13.66 -4.53 -3.23
N THR A 57 -13.54 -3.22 -3.06
CA THR A 57 -12.36 -2.51 -3.52
C THR A 57 -11.12 -2.96 -2.74
N ILE A 58 -11.26 -3.10 -1.43
CA ILE A 58 -10.16 -3.51 -0.59
C ILE A 58 -9.72 -4.93 -0.96
N LEU A 59 -10.66 -5.83 -1.19
CA LEU A 59 -10.33 -7.18 -1.57
C LEU A 59 -9.64 -7.23 -2.91
N GLU A 60 -10.10 -6.41 -3.86
CA GLU A 60 -9.49 -6.37 -5.17
C GLU A 60 -8.04 -5.88 -5.08
N ARG A 61 -7.80 -4.89 -4.24
CA ARG A 61 -6.46 -4.30 -4.10
C ARG A 61 -5.47 -5.26 -3.46
N THR A 62 -5.95 -6.21 -2.68
CA THR A 62 -5.06 -7.08 -1.92
C THR A 62 -4.98 -8.49 -2.46
N LYS A 63 -5.66 -8.77 -3.56
CA LYS A 63 -5.80 -10.16 -4.00
C LYS A 63 -4.47 -10.82 -4.38
N ASP A 64 -3.49 -10.04 -4.81
CA ASP A 64 -2.20 -10.60 -5.19
C ASP A 64 -1.11 -10.30 -4.16
N ALA A 65 -1.49 -9.78 -3.00
CA ALA A 65 -0.51 -9.40 -1.99
C ALA A 65 -0.06 -10.61 -1.19
N GLU A 66 1.20 -10.59 -0.79
CA GLU A 66 1.70 -11.59 0.12
C GLU A 66 1.55 -11.14 1.56
N ALA A 67 1.42 -9.84 1.79
CA ALA A 67 1.14 -9.30 3.11
C ALA A 67 0.33 -8.03 2.93
N VAL A 68 -0.47 -7.71 3.91
CA VAL A 68 -1.35 -6.56 3.86
C VAL A 68 -1.18 -5.77 5.14
N ILE A 69 -1.04 -4.46 5.02
CA ILE A 69 -0.95 -3.58 6.17
C ILE A 69 -2.13 -2.64 6.14
N VAL A 70 -2.87 -2.58 7.21
CA VAL A 70 -4.02 -1.72 7.34
C VAL A 70 -3.70 -0.66 8.38
N ILE A 71 -3.80 0.60 7.98
CA ILE A 71 -3.37 1.68 8.81
C ILE A 71 -4.39 2.77 8.85
N GLY A 72 -4.53 3.37 9.99
CA GLY A 72 -5.25 4.64 10.07
C GLY A 72 -6.71 4.55 10.35
N PHE A 73 -7.26 3.36 10.54
CA PHE A 73 -8.65 3.27 10.92
C PHE A 73 -8.91 2.01 11.68
N HIS A 74 -10.05 2.00 12.34
CA HIS A 74 -10.39 0.98 13.25
C HIS A 74 -11.61 0.32 12.72
N ILE A 75 -11.61 -0.95 12.58
CA ILE A 75 -12.75 -1.68 12.13
C ILE A 75 -13.32 -2.43 13.30
N THR A 76 -14.55 -2.17 13.61
CA THR A 76 -15.18 -2.83 14.74
C THR A 76 -16.42 -3.56 14.33
#